data_1c6efb95454286b529b71b33211efba2
#
_entry.id   1c6efb95454286b529b71b33211efba2
#
_cell.length_a   1.000
_cell.length_b   1.000
_cell.length_c   1.000
_cell.angle_alpha   90.00
_cell.angle_beta   90.00
_cell.angle_gamma   90.00
#
_symmetry.space_group_name_H-M   'P 1'
#
loop_
_entity.id
_entity.type
_entity.pdbx_description
1 polymer ?
#
loop_
_entity_poly.entity_id
_entity_poly.type
_entity_poly.pdbx_seq_one_letter_code
_entity_poly.pdbx_strand_id
1 'polypeptide(L)'
;GLLDESRAQLVGLKPVGAVKQLTAGAHLFDAGAAPIRENHAGYITSVGFSPALQHMIALGFLHGGRARHGEVIRMVDHLRGLDAQVEVCDPVFIDPQGGRLRG
;
A
#
# COMPACT_ATOMS: atom_id res chain seq x y z
N GLY A 1 -20.96 7.92 6.11
CA GLY A 1 -21.91 6.84 6.03
C GLY A 1 -21.29 5.59 5.49
N LEU A 2 -22.09 4.56 5.43
CA LEU A 2 -21.59 3.28 5.01
C LEU A 2 -21.08 3.27 3.59
N LEU A 3 -21.62 4.14 2.79
CA LEU A 3 -21.25 4.20 1.39
C LEU A 3 -20.37 5.38 1.08
N ASP A 4 -19.81 5.97 2.11
CA ASP A 4 -18.95 7.12 1.93
C ASP A 4 -17.64 6.67 1.28
N GLU A 5 -17.45 7.10 0.04
CA GLU A 5 -16.27 6.70 -0.71
C GLU A 5 -15.00 7.36 -0.22
N SER A 6 -15.14 8.38 0.61
CA SER A 6 -13.96 9.02 1.18
C SER A 6 -13.38 8.22 2.34
N ARG A 7 -14.12 7.23 2.82
CA ARG A 7 -13.59 6.42 3.92
C ARG A 7 -12.40 5.61 3.44
N ALA A 8 -11.50 5.39 4.36
CA ALA A 8 -10.36 4.53 4.09
C ALA A 8 -10.83 3.10 3.93
N GLN A 9 -10.38 2.46 2.87
CA GLN A 9 -10.75 1.09 2.54
C GLN A 9 -9.49 0.28 2.41
N LEU A 10 -9.55 -0.99 2.82
CA LEU A 10 -8.40 -1.87 2.74
C LEU A 10 -8.09 -2.21 1.29
N VAL A 11 -6.84 -2.04 0.91
CA VAL A 11 -6.36 -2.36 -0.43
C VAL A 11 -5.03 -3.06 -0.34
N GLY A 12 -4.66 -3.73 -1.42
CA GLY A 12 -3.32 -4.24 -1.61
C GLY A 12 -2.50 -3.20 -2.36
N LEU A 13 -1.19 -3.22 -2.12
CA LEU A 13 -0.29 -2.24 -2.71
C LEU A 13 0.92 -2.99 -3.25
N LYS A 14 1.02 -3.07 -4.56
CA LYS A 14 2.09 -3.79 -5.22
C LYS A 14 3.23 -2.84 -5.55
N PRO A 15 4.47 -3.22 -5.31
CA PRO A 15 5.59 -2.36 -5.71
C PRO A 15 5.65 -2.22 -7.23
N VAL A 16 6.00 -1.03 -7.68
CA VAL A 16 6.12 -0.73 -9.09
C VAL A 16 7.60 -0.56 -9.42
N GLY A 17 8.03 -1.24 -10.46
CA GLY A 17 9.41 -1.10 -10.92
C GLY A 17 10.38 -1.73 -9.94
N ALA A 18 11.47 -1.04 -9.67
CA ALA A 18 12.57 -1.59 -8.89
C ALA A 18 12.44 -1.31 -7.40
N VAL A 19 11.24 -1.10 -6.91
CA VAL A 19 11.04 -0.87 -5.47
C VAL A 19 11.48 -2.11 -4.72
N LYS A 20 12.35 -1.93 -3.75
CA LYS A 20 12.90 -3.05 -3.00
C LYS A 20 12.38 -3.15 -1.60
N GLN A 21 11.73 -2.13 -1.12
CA GLN A 21 11.35 -2.10 0.28
C GLN A 21 9.99 -1.44 0.45
N LEU A 22 9.14 -2.11 1.18
CA LEU A 22 7.85 -1.58 1.62
C LEU A 22 7.87 -1.61 3.13
N THR A 23 7.32 -0.59 3.75
CA THR A 23 7.37 -0.53 5.22
C THR A 23 5.98 -0.23 5.79
N ALA A 24 5.65 -0.94 6.86
CA ALA A 24 4.43 -0.65 7.61
C ALA A 24 4.58 0.73 8.23
N GLY A 25 3.51 1.48 8.25
CA GLY A 25 3.53 2.84 8.77
C GLY A 25 3.84 3.90 7.72
N ALA A 26 4.25 3.50 6.53
CA ALA A 26 4.45 4.48 5.46
C ALA A 26 3.12 5.10 5.07
N HIS A 27 3.18 6.32 4.57
CA HIS A 27 2.00 7.07 4.19
C HIS A 27 1.81 7.03 2.69
N LEU A 28 0.55 7.16 2.27
CA LEU A 28 0.18 7.09 0.87
C LEU A 28 -0.31 8.44 0.40
N PHE A 29 0.08 8.82 -0.81
CA PHE A 29 -0.31 10.07 -1.42
C PHE A 29 -0.64 9.82 -2.88
N ASP A 30 -1.46 10.67 -3.46
CA ASP A 30 -1.75 10.57 -4.89
C ASP A 30 -0.47 10.77 -5.68
N ALA A 31 -0.42 10.15 -6.84
CA ALA A 31 0.73 10.33 -7.73
C ALA A 31 0.90 11.82 -8.03
N GLY A 32 2.14 12.29 -7.90
CA GLY A 32 2.45 13.69 -8.16
C GLY A 32 2.11 14.64 -7.03
N ALA A 33 1.49 14.16 -5.96
CA ALA A 33 1.16 15.03 -4.82
C ALA A 33 2.39 15.18 -3.93
N ALA A 34 2.53 16.34 -3.33
CA ALA A 34 3.58 16.54 -2.35
C ALA A 34 3.28 15.70 -1.10
N PRO A 35 4.32 15.12 -0.47
CA PRO A 35 4.10 14.23 0.68
C PRO A 35 3.92 15.01 1.97
N ILE A 36 2.86 15.80 2.02
CA ILE A 36 2.54 16.61 3.18
C ILE A 36 1.17 16.18 3.72
N ARG A 37 0.93 16.55 4.96
CA ARG A 37 -0.27 16.11 5.65
C ARG A 37 -1.55 16.40 4.87
N GLU A 38 -1.63 17.55 4.22
CA GLU A 38 -2.82 17.95 3.49
C GLU A 38 -3.16 17.00 2.35
N ASN A 39 -2.16 16.29 1.84
CA ASN A 39 -2.34 15.40 0.71
C ASN A 39 -2.42 13.94 1.12
N HIS A 40 -2.47 13.66 2.42
CA HIS A 40 -2.45 12.31 2.94
C HIS A 40 -3.67 11.54 2.45
N ALA A 41 -3.44 10.42 1.79
CA ALA A 41 -4.51 9.61 1.22
C ALA A 41 -4.70 8.29 1.95
N GLY A 42 -3.71 7.85 2.69
CA GLY A 42 -3.81 6.58 3.40
C GLY A 42 -2.49 6.20 4.02
N TYR A 43 -2.42 4.95 4.47
CA TYR A 43 -1.20 4.47 5.10
C TYR A 43 -1.13 2.95 5.02
N ILE A 44 0.08 2.42 5.15
CA ILE A 44 0.34 0.99 5.11
C ILE A 44 0.26 0.42 6.51
N THR A 45 -0.51 -0.64 6.67
CA THR A 45 -0.69 -1.30 7.95
C THR A 45 0.21 -2.51 8.12
N SER A 46 0.48 -3.23 7.04
CA SER A 46 1.32 -4.41 7.13
C SER A 46 1.99 -4.70 5.81
N VAL A 47 3.10 -5.40 5.88
CA VAL A 47 3.88 -5.79 4.72
C VAL A 47 4.22 -7.26 4.88
N GLY A 48 4.11 -8.01 3.82
CA GLY A 48 4.44 -9.41 3.88
C GLY A 48 4.60 -10.00 2.49
N PHE A 49 4.89 -11.29 2.46
CA PHE A 49 5.04 -12.01 1.21
C PHE A 49 3.69 -12.51 0.74
N SER A 50 3.39 -12.33 -0.54
CA SER A 50 2.17 -12.86 -1.12
C SER A 50 2.48 -14.18 -1.82
N PRO A 51 1.99 -15.31 -1.31
CA PRO A 51 2.21 -16.58 -2.00
C PRO A 51 1.58 -16.59 -3.39
N ALA A 52 0.46 -15.92 -3.54
CA ALA A 52 -0.22 -15.90 -4.83
C ALA A 52 0.56 -15.11 -5.87
N LEU A 53 1.20 -14.02 -5.46
CA LEU A 53 1.93 -13.16 -6.37
C LEU A 53 3.41 -13.45 -6.40
N GLN A 54 3.90 -14.20 -5.43
CA GLN A 54 5.30 -14.61 -5.36
C GLN A 54 6.25 -13.43 -5.14
N HIS A 55 5.78 -12.38 -4.49
CA HIS A 55 6.65 -11.27 -4.12
C HIS A 55 6.05 -10.52 -2.93
N MET A 56 6.82 -9.60 -2.40
CA MET A 56 6.37 -8.79 -1.27
C MET A 56 5.28 -7.83 -1.71
N ILE A 57 4.34 -7.60 -0.83
CA ILE A 57 3.24 -6.70 -1.08
C ILE A 57 2.83 -6.07 0.24
N ALA A 58 2.22 -4.93 0.20
CA ALA A 58 1.73 -4.26 1.39
C ALA A 58 0.21 -4.28 1.41
N LEU A 59 -0.33 -4.20 2.60
CA LEU A 59 -1.74 -3.94 2.81
C LEU A 59 -1.86 -2.60 3.51
N GLY A 60 -2.87 -1.85 3.16
CA GLY A 60 -3.07 -0.56 3.79
C GLY A 60 -4.47 -0.05 3.59
N PHE A 61 -4.74 1.08 4.18
CA PHE A 61 -6.01 1.77 4.02
C PHE A 61 -5.81 2.97 3.10
N LEU A 62 -6.72 3.12 2.16
CA LEU A 62 -6.65 4.20 1.18
C LEU A 62 -8.02 4.79 1.01
N HIS A 63 -8.12 6.11 1.07
CA HIS A 63 -9.39 6.78 0.87
C HIS A 63 -9.89 6.51 -0.54
N GLY A 64 -11.12 6.01 -0.64
CA GLY A 64 -11.69 5.63 -1.91
C GLY A 64 -11.00 4.46 -2.58
N GLY A 65 -10.32 3.63 -1.80
CA GLY A 65 -9.42 2.63 -2.35
C GLY A 65 -10.06 1.67 -3.33
N ARG A 66 -11.31 1.25 -3.06
CA ARG A 66 -11.93 0.29 -3.97
C ARG A 66 -12.13 0.82 -5.37
N ALA A 67 -12.34 2.12 -5.49
CA ALA A 67 -12.54 2.72 -6.80
C ALA A 67 -11.22 3.04 -7.49
N ARG A 68 -10.11 2.79 -6.83
CA ARG A 68 -8.81 3.21 -7.32
C ARG A 68 -7.92 2.05 -7.73
N HIS A 69 -8.46 0.85 -7.83
CA HIS A 69 -7.67 -0.30 -8.25
C HIS A 69 -7.05 -0.04 -9.63
N GLY A 70 -5.78 -0.32 -9.75
CA GLY A 70 -5.04 -0.07 -10.97
C GLY A 70 -4.29 1.25 -10.99
N GLU A 71 -4.59 2.15 -10.06
CA GLU A 71 -3.86 3.42 -9.99
C GLU A 71 -2.49 3.19 -9.37
N VAL A 72 -1.53 3.96 -9.86
CA VAL A 72 -0.20 4.00 -9.25
C VAL A 72 -0.16 5.23 -8.38
N ILE A 73 0.15 5.04 -7.10
CA ILE A 73 0.20 6.12 -6.13
C ILE A 73 1.57 6.13 -5.47
N ARG A 74 1.80 7.14 -4.63
CA ARG A 74 3.09 7.38 -4.02
C ARG A 74 3.09 6.89 -2.57
N MET A 75 4.12 6.15 -2.21
CA MET A 75 4.35 5.70 -0.83
C MET A 75 5.57 6.42 -0.29
N VAL A 76 5.42 7.08 0.84
CA VAL A 76 6.52 7.81 1.46
C VAL A 76 6.65 7.41 2.92
N ASP A 77 7.86 7.06 3.31
CA ASP A 77 8.19 6.80 4.69
C ASP A 77 9.25 7.79 5.10
N HIS A 78 8.83 8.83 5.81
CA HIS A 78 9.74 9.91 6.19
C HIS A 78 10.82 9.45 7.16
N LEU A 79 10.51 8.49 8.00
CA LEU A 79 11.48 8.03 8.98
C LEU A 79 12.62 7.27 8.34
N ARG A 80 12.32 6.56 7.26
CA ARG A 80 13.34 5.77 6.57
C ARG A 80 13.81 6.38 5.27
N GLY A 81 13.23 7.51 4.91
CA GLY A 81 13.62 8.17 3.68
C GLY A 81 13.22 7.43 2.43
N LEU A 82 12.13 6.67 2.49
CA LEU A 82 11.65 5.93 1.33
C LEU A 82 10.61 6.73 0.58
N ASP A 83 10.66 6.65 -0.73
CA ASP A 83 9.70 7.33 -1.60
C ASP A 83 9.60 6.47 -2.85
N ALA A 84 8.51 5.80 -3.00
CA ALA A 84 8.36 4.81 -4.05
C ALA A 84 6.95 4.85 -4.61
N GLN A 85 6.76 4.13 -5.70
CA GLN A 85 5.44 4.01 -6.32
C GLN A 85 4.89 2.63 -6.07
N VAL A 86 3.59 2.57 -5.82
CA VAL A 86 2.89 1.31 -5.61
C VAL A 86 1.60 1.35 -6.39
N GLU A 87 1.16 0.18 -6.83
CA GLU A 87 -0.10 0.06 -7.56
C GLU A 87 -1.17 -0.47 -6.65
N VAL A 88 -2.33 0.17 -6.66
CA VAL A 88 -3.47 -0.22 -5.84
C VAL A 88 -4.15 -1.44 -6.45
N CYS A 89 -4.42 -2.44 -5.64
CA CYS A 89 -5.07 -3.66 -6.09
C CYS A 89 -5.93 -4.22 -4.97
N ASP A 90 -6.58 -5.33 -5.23
CA ASP A 90 -7.36 -6.00 -4.20
C ASP A 90 -6.45 -6.42 -3.06
N PRO A 91 -6.93 -6.37 -1.83
CA PRO A 91 -6.16 -6.93 -0.73
C PRO A 91 -6.01 -8.44 -0.92
N VAL A 92 -4.79 -8.92 -0.78
CA VAL A 92 -4.50 -10.33 -0.94
C VAL A 92 -3.91 -10.88 0.34
N PHE A 93 -4.00 -12.18 0.48
CA PHE A 93 -3.39 -12.82 1.63
C PHE A 93 -1.88 -12.60 1.60
N ILE A 94 -1.32 -12.21 2.73
CA ILE A 94 0.12 -12.09 2.86
C ILE A 94 0.57 -12.90 4.05
N ASP A 95 1.83 -13.32 4.00
CA ASP A 95 2.48 -14.01 5.10
C ASP A 95 3.46 -13.02 5.72
N PRO A 96 3.14 -12.46 6.87
CA PRO A 96 4.04 -11.46 7.48
C PRO A 96 5.38 -12.07 7.87
N GLN A 97 5.48 -13.39 7.90
CA GLN A 97 6.72 -14.03 8.24
C GLN A 97 7.59 -14.32 7.04
N GLY A 98 7.27 -13.69 5.92
CA GLY A 98 8.20 -13.71 4.82
C GLY A 98 8.22 -14.95 3.98
N GLY A 99 7.08 -15.58 3.78
CA GLY A 99 7.01 -16.74 2.93
C GLY A 99 7.16 -18.05 3.65
N ARG A 100 7.18 -18.02 5.00
CA ARG A 100 7.21 -19.19 5.75
C ARG A 100 5.96 -19.96 5.55
N LEU A 101 6.08 -21.17 5.10
CA LEU A 101 4.92 -21.97 4.87
C LEU A 101 4.56 -22.75 6.09
N ARG A 102 3.34 -22.88 6.33
CA ARG A 102 2.92 -23.68 7.36
C ARG A 102 2.62 -24.94 6.87
N GLY A 103 3.26 -25.78 7.31
CA GLY A 103 3.23 -27.13 6.81
C GLY A 103 1.89 -27.61 6.77
#